data_6e1306b2392a277435c9632158338c26
#
_entry.id   6e1306b2392a277435c9632158338c26
#
_cell.length_a   1.000
_cell.length_b   1.000
_cell.length_c   1.000
_cell.angle_alpha   90.00
_cell.angle_beta   90.00
_cell.angle_gamma   90.00
#
_symmetry.space_group_name_H-M   'P 1'
#
loop_
_entity.id
_entity.type
_entity.pdbx_description
1 polymer ?
#
loop_
_entity_poly.entity_id
_entity_poly.type
_entity_poly.pdbx_seq_one_letter_code
_entity_poly.pdbx_strand_id
1 'polypeptide(L)'
;MTCGPVAPKQRAVSMLRIMPGPTVWLSTLGCAKNQVDSEKLIAMLSEAGYAWAEAPEVADVVMVNTCAFIEEARAESVEAILELEDRKRKGAKSVVIGCMAQRFGSEVESALPEVDAVLGIDRYGELVAVLDSLTNWHPVPLKRRPAMDILHATGRPVSDLPYAYLKVAEGCDKPCTFCAIPAIRGKQRSRRPVEIRQELEILVGSGVSEVVLVAQDLAAYGRDIKAPGGLAELLGFISDVDGLRRLRLLYLHPREIRERLLEEMTSNPVVAPYFDLSLQHVSEPLLRKMKRPGNTEKHSALVERIRELEPEAALRSSFIVGFPGETEDHVEELADFLLDVRLDWAGFFPYSAEPNTPAATMDDQVPREAAMERLRYLSGNQEDVTESRHSEWMGRTDTVLVDQVEDEVPIGRSHRHAPEIDGVIRIDGGEVGQWLTVEYTGVFGPDMEAIQVVSASDRGPRQRRPRPVGAGR
;
A
#
# COMPACT_ATOMS: atom_id res chain seq x y z
N MET A 1 15.11 34.50 70.93
CA MET A 1 15.17 34.97 69.51
C MET A 1 15.12 33.73 68.66
N THR A 2 13.95 33.39 68.16
CA THR A 2 13.71 32.17 67.34
C THR A 2 13.46 32.62 65.88
N CYS A 3 14.36 32.22 65.01
CA CYS A 3 14.24 32.46 63.56
C CYS A 3 13.24 31.48 62.98
N GLY A 4 12.12 31.94 62.43
CA GLY A 4 11.14 31.13 61.74
C GLY A 4 11.56 30.83 60.28
N PRO A 5 11.10 29.75 59.70
CA PRO A 5 11.51 29.33 58.35
C PRO A 5 10.85 30.18 57.24
N VAL A 6 11.68 30.67 56.32
CA VAL A 6 11.26 31.39 55.11
C VAL A 6 10.73 30.36 54.07
N ALA A 7 9.46 30.49 53.71
CA ALA A 7 8.85 29.68 52.64
C ALA A 7 9.43 30.03 51.26
N PRO A 8 9.68 29.03 50.38
CA PRO A 8 10.17 29.29 49.04
C PRO A 8 9.06 29.93 48.20
N LYS A 9 9.38 31.06 47.55
CA LYS A 9 8.52 31.68 46.52
C LYS A 9 8.39 30.75 45.34
N GLN A 10 7.20 30.16 45.16
CA GLN A 10 6.83 29.50 43.92
C GLN A 10 6.85 30.52 42.77
N ARG A 11 7.84 30.40 41.87
CA ARG A 11 7.81 31.04 40.55
C ARG A 11 6.64 30.42 39.79
N ALA A 12 5.61 31.19 39.51
CA ALA A 12 4.60 30.85 38.52
C ALA A 12 5.29 30.68 37.15
N VAL A 13 5.48 29.46 36.74
CA VAL A 13 5.77 29.15 35.34
C VAL A 13 4.46 29.48 34.62
N SER A 14 4.45 30.60 33.89
CA SER A 14 3.36 30.92 32.98
C SER A 14 3.29 29.77 31.98
N MET A 15 2.29 28.90 32.09
CA MET A 15 1.87 28.04 31.00
C MET A 15 1.45 29.00 29.87
N LEU A 16 2.36 29.23 28.93
CA LEU A 16 2.00 29.70 27.62
C LEU A 16 0.95 28.69 27.10
N ARG A 17 -0.32 29.09 27.08
CA ARG A 17 -1.35 28.42 26.31
C ARG A 17 -0.84 28.47 24.85
N ILE A 18 -0.23 27.37 24.39
CA ILE A 18 0.03 27.18 22.97
C ILE A 18 -1.36 27.19 22.34
N MET A 19 -1.68 28.25 21.60
CA MET A 19 -2.89 28.26 20.76
C MET A 19 -2.78 27.06 19.85
N PRO A 20 -3.82 26.24 19.71
CA PRO A 20 -3.78 25.16 18.72
C PRO A 20 -3.51 25.78 17.35
N GLY A 21 -2.57 25.20 16.62
CA GLY A 21 -2.23 25.62 15.26
C GLY A 21 -3.43 25.46 14.30
N PRO A 22 -3.30 25.95 13.07
CA PRO A 22 -4.32 25.74 12.05
C PRO A 22 -4.63 24.26 11.86
N THR A 23 -5.88 23.96 11.52
CA THR A 23 -6.33 22.60 11.28
C THR A 23 -6.13 22.22 9.81
N VAL A 24 -5.66 21.00 9.57
CA VAL A 24 -5.43 20.44 8.24
C VAL A 24 -6.31 19.21 8.03
N TRP A 25 -6.87 19.08 6.85
CA TRP A 25 -7.51 17.87 6.36
C TRP A 25 -6.80 17.38 5.11
N LEU A 26 -6.60 16.07 4.95
CA LEU A 26 -5.84 15.48 3.85
C LEU A 26 -6.61 14.32 3.24
N SER A 27 -6.88 14.39 1.94
CA SER A 27 -7.30 13.26 1.10
C SER A 27 -6.09 12.62 0.43
N THR A 28 -6.07 11.30 0.36
CA THR A 28 -5.00 10.55 -0.30
C THR A 28 -5.56 9.67 -1.40
N LEU A 29 -5.05 9.84 -2.62
CA LEU A 29 -5.44 9.08 -3.79
C LEU A 29 -4.28 8.19 -4.27
N GLY A 30 -4.64 7.15 -5.01
CA GLY A 30 -3.71 6.29 -5.73
C GLY A 30 -3.21 5.11 -4.90
N CYS A 31 -1.91 4.93 -4.76
CA CYS A 31 -1.30 3.68 -4.31
C CYS A 31 -0.76 3.74 -2.88
N ALA A 32 -0.44 2.58 -2.31
CA ALA A 32 0.19 2.42 -0.99
C ALA A 32 1.43 3.31 -0.76
N LYS A 33 2.20 3.66 -1.82
CA LYS A 33 3.33 4.60 -1.70
C LYS A 33 2.87 6.02 -1.40
N ASN A 34 1.76 6.48 -2.01
CA ASN A 34 1.14 7.77 -1.69
C ASN A 34 0.58 7.79 -0.27
N GLN A 35 -0.01 6.68 0.18
CA GLN A 35 -0.49 6.55 1.56
C GLN A 35 0.65 6.72 2.56
N VAL A 36 1.77 6.02 2.37
CA VAL A 36 2.96 6.19 3.22
C VAL A 36 3.47 7.64 3.20
N ASP A 37 3.47 8.30 2.01
CA ASP A 37 3.86 9.70 1.91
C ASP A 37 2.92 10.59 2.74
N SER A 38 1.61 10.41 2.62
CA SER A 38 0.61 11.14 3.41
C SER A 38 0.81 10.95 4.92
N GLU A 39 1.00 9.73 5.40
CA GLU A 39 1.20 9.45 6.82
C GLU A 39 2.47 10.11 7.36
N LYS A 40 3.54 10.13 6.58
CA LYS A 40 4.78 10.85 6.96
C LYS A 40 4.60 12.36 6.95
N LEU A 41 3.83 12.91 6.00
CA LEU A 41 3.46 14.33 5.97
C LEU A 41 2.58 14.68 7.17
N ILE A 42 1.63 13.82 7.55
CA ILE A 42 0.81 13.95 8.75
C ILE A 42 1.70 14.07 10.00
N ALA A 43 2.64 13.16 10.18
CA ALA A 43 3.56 13.21 11.31
C ALA A 43 4.40 14.51 11.32
N MET A 44 4.93 14.92 10.17
CA MET A 44 5.71 16.15 10.02
C MET A 44 4.89 17.40 10.36
N LEU A 45 3.65 17.49 9.90
CA LEU A 45 2.75 18.62 10.19
C LEU A 45 2.33 18.64 11.66
N SER A 46 2.04 17.47 12.24
CA SER A 46 1.74 17.37 13.69
C SER A 46 2.92 17.83 14.55
N GLU A 47 4.15 17.43 14.20
CA GLU A 47 5.38 17.93 14.87
C GLU A 47 5.59 19.44 14.69
N ALA A 48 5.11 20.01 13.57
CA ALA A 48 5.12 21.44 13.32
C ALA A 48 4.01 22.19 14.06
N GLY A 49 3.09 21.49 14.75
CA GLY A 49 2.02 22.07 15.57
C GLY A 49 0.69 22.27 14.86
N TYR A 50 0.53 21.72 13.65
CA TYR A 50 -0.76 21.66 12.98
C TYR A 50 -1.66 20.61 13.65
N ALA A 51 -2.96 20.90 13.73
CA ALA A 51 -3.97 19.98 14.23
C ALA A 51 -4.71 19.32 13.06
N TRP A 52 -5.38 18.19 13.30
CA TRP A 52 -6.16 17.47 12.28
C TRP A 52 -7.63 17.85 12.39
N ALA A 53 -8.24 18.14 11.24
CA ALA A 53 -9.67 18.35 11.10
C ALA A 53 -10.37 17.01 10.86
N GLU A 54 -11.57 16.84 11.43
CA GLU A 54 -12.40 15.65 11.23
C GLU A 54 -13.05 15.62 9.84
N ALA A 55 -13.22 16.80 9.21
CA ALA A 55 -13.84 16.94 7.90
C ALA A 55 -13.29 18.19 7.17
N PRO A 56 -13.32 18.20 5.82
CA PRO A 56 -12.81 19.32 5.04
C PRO A 56 -13.57 20.64 5.31
N GLU A 57 -14.85 20.56 5.66
CA GLU A 57 -15.72 21.72 5.94
C GLU A 57 -15.29 22.51 7.18
N VAL A 58 -14.50 21.93 8.08
CA VAL A 58 -14.02 22.57 9.31
C VAL A 58 -12.52 22.86 9.31
N ALA A 59 -11.80 22.42 8.28
CA ALA A 59 -10.35 22.61 8.16
C ALA A 59 -9.97 24.05 7.79
N ASP A 60 -8.81 24.51 8.28
CA ASP A 60 -8.17 25.76 7.83
C ASP A 60 -7.43 25.58 6.52
N VAL A 61 -6.88 24.38 6.32
CA VAL A 61 -6.20 23.95 5.10
C VAL A 61 -6.74 22.60 4.69
N VAL A 62 -7.12 22.48 3.43
CA VAL A 62 -7.49 21.20 2.80
C VAL A 62 -6.40 20.78 1.82
N MET A 63 -6.03 19.52 1.82
CA MET A 63 -4.95 19.00 0.97
C MET A 63 -5.41 17.75 0.21
N VAL A 64 -4.92 17.59 -1.04
CA VAL A 64 -5.09 16.37 -1.82
C VAL A 64 -3.73 15.82 -2.23
N ASN A 65 -3.40 14.61 -1.79
CA ASN A 65 -2.25 13.86 -2.30
C ASN A 65 -2.66 13.06 -3.53
N THR A 66 -2.25 13.53 -4.69
CA THR A 66 -2.75 13.13 -6.00
C THR A 66 -1.96 11.99 -6.63
N CYS A 67 -2.63 11.24 -7.51
CA CYS A 67 -2.03 10.26 -8.40
C CYS A 67 -1.94 10.80 -9.84
N ALA A 68 -0.93 10.36 -10.61
CA ALA A 68 -0.78 10.69 -12.03
C ALA A 68 -0.11 9.55 -12.81
N PHE A 69 -0.31 8.30 -12.37
CA PHE A 69 0.32 7.16 -13.01
C PHE A 69 -0.31 6.83 -14.36
N ILE A 70 -1.64 6.87 -14.44
CA ILE A 70 -2.44 6.65 -15.65
C ILE A 70 -3.50 7.75 -15.78
N GLU A 71 -4.15 7.83 -16.96
CA GLU A 71 -5.13 8.86 -17.25
C GLU A 71 -6.33 8.83 -16.28
N GLU A 72 -6.85 7.65 -15.99
CA GLU A 72 -7.97 7.47 -15.06
C GLU A 72 -7.64 8.03 -13.67
N ALA A 73 -6.44 7.75 -13.15
CA ALA A 73 -6.00 8.26 -11.85
C ALA A 73 -5.78 9.78 -11.85
N ARG A 74 -5.47 10.38 -13.01
CA ARG A 74 -5.43 11.84 -13.15
C ARG A 74 -6.83 12.44 -13.12
N ALA A 75 -7.77 11.81 -13.84
CA ALA A 75 -9.17 12.25 -13.85
C ALA A 75 -9.77 12.21 -12.42
N GLU A 76 -9.59 11.10 -11.70
CA GLU A 76 -9.97 10.96 -10.29
C GLU A 76 -9.33 12.05 -9.41
N SER A 77 -8.05 12.34 -9.63
CA SER A 77 -7.35 13.38 -8.86
C SER A 77 -7.92 14.78 -9.11
N VAL A 78 -8.28 15.10 -10.35
CA VAL A 78 -8.92 16.39 -10.69
C VAL A 78 -10.32 16.48 -10.08
N GLU A 79 -11.12 15.41 -10.19
CA GLU A 79 -12.46 15.35 -9.61
C GLU A 79 -12.42 15.55 -8.09
N ALA A 80 -11.51 14.87 -7.39
CA ALA A 80 -11.33 15.01 -5.95
C ALA A 80 -10.89 16.43 -5.53
N ILE A 81 -10.07 17.11 -6.34
CA ILE A 81 -9.69 18.50 -6.08
C ILE A 81 -10.92 19.42 -6.22
N LEU A 82 -11.71 19.26 -7.29
CA LEU A 82 -12.90 20.08 -7.53
C LEU A 82 -13.96 19.84 -6.43
N GLU A 83 -14.23 18.59 -6.08
CA GLU A 83 -15.13 18.25 -4.97
C GLU A 83 -14.68 18.91 -3.65
N LEU A 84 -13.38 18.87 -3.39
CA LEU A 84 -12.84 19.46 -2.16
C LEU A 84 -12.94 21.00 -2.16
N GLU A 85 -12.75 21.65 -3.32
CA GLU A 85 -12.96 23.09 -3.48
C GLU A 85 -14.40 23.50 -3.15
N ASP A 86 -15.37 22.71 -3.57
CA ASP A 86 -16.80 22.95 -3.29
C ASP A 86 -17.15 22.71 -1.81
N ARG A 87 -16.49 21.76 -1.15
CA ARG A 87 -16.79 21.36 0.23
C ARG A 87 -16.04 22.18 1.29
N LYS A 88 -14.87 22.71 0.97
CA LYS A 88 -14.06 23.45 1.96
C LYS A 88 -14.81 24.67 2.50
N ARG A 89 -14.59 25.01 3.76
CA ARG A 89 -15.16 26.22 4.33
C ARG A 89 -14.65 27.49 3.61
N LYS A 90 -15.47 28.52 3.58
CA LYS A 90 -15.08 29.82 3.00
C LYS A 90 -13.83 30.37 3.69
N GLY A 91 -12.79 30.64 2.90
CA GLY A 91 -11.51 31.18 3.35
C GLY A 91 -10.48 30.12 3.78
N ALA A 92 -10.85 28.84 3.78
CA ALA A 92 -9.87 27.76 3.89
C ALA A 92 -8.94 27.73 2.69
N LYS A 93 -7.69 27.32 2.91
CA LYS A 93 -6.66 27.19 1.90
C LYS A 93 -6.67 25.78 1.31
N SER A 94 -6.39 25.67 -0.01
CA SER A 94 -6.28 24.38 -0.69
C SER A 94 -4.88 24.17 -1.25
N VAL A 95 -4.37 22.95 -1.07
CA VAL A 95 -3.02 22.57 -1.48
C VAL A 95 -3.05 21.23 -2.19
N VAL A 96 -2.54 21.20 -3.43
CA VAL A 96 -2.39 19.98 -4.21
C VAL A 96 -0.96 19.47 -4.10
N ILE A 97 -0.80 18.21 -3.71
CA ILE A 97 0.50 17.56 -3.56
C ILE A 97 0.53 16.22 -4.32
N GLY A 98 1.67 15.57 -4.39
CA GLY A 98 1.77 14.21 -4.91
C GLY A 98 2.27 14.09 -6.34
N CYS A 99 1.94 12.94 -6.96
CA CYS A 99 2.45 12.58 -8.29
C CYS A 99 1.96 13.52 -9.39
N MET A 100 0.70 13.98 -9.34
CA MET A 100 0.18 14.92 -10.34
C MET A 100 0.83 16.30 -10.19
N ALA A 101 0.96 16.79 -8.96
CA ALA A 101 1.70 18.04 -8.70
C ALA A 101 3.17 17.95 -9.15
N GLN A 102 3.82 16.80 -9.00
CA GLN A 102 5.19 16.58 -9.48
C GLN A 102 5.30 16.59 -11.00
N ARG A 103 4.32 15.99 -11.68
CA ARG A 103 4.39 15.78 -13.13
C ARG A 103 3.84 16.94 -13.96
N PHE A 104 2.79 17.56 -13.46
CA PHE A 104 1.96 18.54 -14.16
C PHE A 104 1.73 19.82 -13.33
N GLY A 105 2.65 20.18 -12.45
CA GLY A 105 2.44 21.27 -11.49
C GLY A 105 2.02 22.58 -12.13
N SER A 106 2.70 23.00 -13.20
CA SER A 106 2.39 24.24 -13.93
C SER A 106 1.03 24.20 -14.65
N GLU A 107 0.67 23.04 -15.19
CA GLU A 107 -0.63 22.82 -15.81
C GLU A 107 -1.75 22.84 -14.76
N VAL A 108 -1.52 22.22 -13.61
CA VAL A 108 -2.47 22.24 -12.48
C VAL A 108 -2.67 23.66 -11.97
N GLU A 109 -1.60 24.43 -11.72
CA GLU A 109 -1.68 25.83 -11.30
C GLU A 109 -2.43 26.71 -12.30
N SER A 110 -2.27 26.43 -13.60
CA SER A 110 -2.94 27.21 -14.67
C SER A 110 -4.41 26.82 -14.84
N ALA A 111 -4.74 25.54 -14.69
CA ALA A 111 -6.08 24.99 -14.91
C ALA A 111 -7.00 25.13 -13.69
N LEU A 112 -6.42 25.20 -12.49
CA LEU A 112 -7.14 25.26 -11.20
C LEU A 112 -6.67 26.48 -10.40
N PRO A 113 -7.01 27.71 -10.84
CA PRO A 113 -6.56 28.95 -10.21
C PRO A 113 -7.13 29.17 -8.79
N GLU A 114 -8.13 28.40 -8.39
CA GLU A 114 -8.69 28.36 -7.03
C GLU A 114 -7.79 27.66 -6.02
N VAL A 115 -6.82 26.83 -6.47
CA VAL A 115 -5.86 26.14 -5.61
C VAL A 115 -4.79 27.13 -5.14
N ASP A 116 -4.57 27.24 -3.83
CA ASP A 116 -3.63 28.20 -3.25
C ASP A 116 -2.15 27.78 -3.42
N ALA A 117 -1.84 26.49 -3.49
CA ALA A 117 -0.48 26.00 -3.77
C ALA A 117 -0.45 24.59 -4.38
N VAL A 118 0.57 24.34 -5.20
CA VAL A 118 0.87 23.04 -5.82
C VAL A 118 2.31 22.65 -5.49
N LEU A 119 2.52 21.48 -4.84
CA LEU A 119 3.83 21.01 -4.44
C LEU A 119 4.10 19.59 -4.96
N GLY A 120 5.14 19.43 -5.77
CA GLY A 120 5.64 18.13 -6.18
C GLY A 120 6.28 17.36 -5.01
N ILE A 121 6.53 16.07 -5.24
CA ILE A 121 7.11 15.15 -4.26
C ILE A 121 8.52 15.62 -3.81
N ASP A 122 9.29 16.20 -4.71
CA ASP A 122 10.62 16.75 -4.45
C ASP A 122 10.60 17.99 -3.52
N ARG A 123 9.44 18.62 -3.37
CA ARG A 123 9.21 19.80 -2.54
C ARG A 123 8.51 19.54 -1.22
N TYR A 124 8.25 18.30 -0.85
CA TYR A 124 7.59 17.94 0.42
C TYR A 124 8.27 18.53 1.65
N GLY A 125 9.60 18.71 1.63
CA GLY A 125 10.33 19.40 2.70
C GLY A 125 9.99 20.88 2.89
N GLU A 126 9.33 21.51 1.90
CA GLU A 126 8.89 22.91 1.95
C GLU A 126 7.45 23.06 2.48
N LEU A 127 6.69 21.95 2.61
CA LEU A 127 5.25 21.98 2.89
C LEU A 127 4.90 22.82 4.13
N VAL A 128 5.62 22.63 5.24
CA VAL A 128 5.39 23.41 6.48
C VAL A 128 5.53 24.90 6.21
N ALA A 129 6.59 25.33 5.50
CA ALA A 129 6.82 26.75 5.22
C ALA A 129 5.74 27.35 4.29
N VAL A 130 5.23 26.55 3.35
CA VAL A 130 4.13 26.96 2.47
C VAL A 130 2.85 27.13 3.28
N LEU A 131 2.50 26.17 4.14
CA LEU A 131 1.30 26.27 4.97
C LEU A 131 1.39 27.44 5.98
N ASP A 132 2.55 27.66 6.60
CA ASP A 132 2.79 28.81 7.49
C ASP A 132 2.52 30.14 6.76
N SER A 133 2.96 30.25 5.49
CA SER A 133 2.72 31.44 4.67
C SER A 133 1.26 31.60 4.31
N LEU A 134 0.55 30.52 3.95
CA LEU A 134 -0.86 30.55 3.55
C LEU A 134 -1.80 30.89 4.72
N THR A 135 -1.47 30.43 5.92
CA THR A 135 -2.29 30.60 7.12
C THR A 135 -1.88 31.80 7.97
N ASN A 136 -0.79 32.47 7.63
CA ASN A 136 -0.15 33.52 8.45
C ASN A 136 0.12 33.04 9.89
N TRP A 137 0.38 31.74 10.05
CA TRP A 137 0.68 31.12 11.34
C TRP A 137 2.19 30.89 11.45
N HIS A 138 2.77 31.42 12.51
CA HIS A 138 4.21 31.32 12.77
C HIS A 138 4.41 30.65 14.13
N PRO A 139 4.52 29.31 14.16
CA PRO A 139 4.86 28.63 15.38
C PRO A 139 6.24 29.12 15.87
N VAL A 140 6.46 29.06 17.19
CA VAL A 140 7.77 29.37 17.77
C VAL A 140 8.84 28.66 16.95
N PRO A 141 9.90 29.38 16.49
CA PRO A 141 10.79 28.85 15.47
C PRO A 141 11.40 27.53 15.91
N LEU A 142 10.87 26.44 15.40
CA LEU A 142 11.59 25.18 15.34
C LEU A 142 12.84 25.47 14.55
N LYS A 143 14.02 25.19 15.11
CA LYS A 143 15.29 25.30 14.40
C LYS A 143 15.08 24.83 12.98
N ARG A 144 15.41 25.68 12.00
CA ARG A 144 15.28 25.37 10.56
C ARG A 144 15.79 23.95 10.35
N ARG A 145 14.88 22.97 10.27
CA ARG A 145 15.25 21.62 9.87
C ARG A 145 15.70 21.75 8.42
N PRO A 146 16.84 21.17 8.02
CA PRO A 146 17.17 21.06 6.61
C PRO A 146 15.98 20.39 5.93
N ALA A 147 15.69 20.76 4.67
CA ALA A 147 14.62 20.15 3.88
C ALA A 147 14.65 18.63 4.10
N MET A 148 13.65 18.11 4.80
CA MET A 148 13.65 16.71 5.23
C MET A 148 13.24 15.87 4.04
N ASP A 149 14.13 14.98 3.57
CA ASP A 149 13.73 13.96 2.61
C ASP A 149 12.73 13.03 3.30
N ILE A 150 11.47 13.12 2.91
CA ILE A 150 10.37 12.36 3.51
C ILE A 150 10.60 10.84 3.39
N LEU A 151 11.38 10.39 2.43
CA LEU A 151 11.74 8.98 2.28
C LEU A 151 12.41 8.43 3.56
N HIS A 152 13.29 9.23 4.18
CA HIS A 152 14.07 8.85 5.36
C HIS A 152 13.37 9.19 6.68
N ALA A 153 12.21 9.85 6.66
CA ALA A 153 11.41 10.10 7.85
C ALA A 153 10.88 8.77 8.42
N THR A 154 10.95 8.62 9.74
CA THR A 154 10.45 7.43 10.45
C THR A 154 9.18 7.70 11.26
N GLY A 155 8.82 8.97 11.47
CA GLY A 155 7.59 9.35 12.16
C GLY A 155 6.35 8.91 11.38
N ARG A 156 5.42 8.28 12.07
CA ARG A 156 4.14 7.79 11.53
C ARG A 156 3.03 8.11 12.54
N PRO A 157 1.81 8.41 12.09
CA PRO A 157 0.65 8.42 12.99
C PRO A 157 0.38 7.01 13.51
N VAL A 158 -0.33 6.90 14.62
CA VAL A 158 -0.87 5.61 15.06
C VAL A 158 -1.89 5.14 14.02
N SER A 159 -1.79 3.90 13.59
CA SER A 159 -2.73 3.30 12.65
C SER A 159 -3.91 2.69 13.41
N ASP A 160 -5.12 2.89 12.91
CA ASP A 160 -6.32 2.18 13.38
C ASP A 160 -6.45 0.79 12.74
N LEU A 161 -5.61 0.50 11.72
CA LEU A 161 -5.58 -0.78 11.03
C LEU A 161 -4.50 -1.70 11.62
N PRO A 162 -4.72 -3.02 11.67
CA PRO A 162 -3.76 -3.97 12.21
C PRO A 162 -2.59 -4.26 11.25
N TYR A 163 -2.60 -3.62 10.08
CA TYR A 163 -1.52 -3.65 9.10
C TYR A 163 -1.07 -2.24 8.72
N ALA A 164 0.14 -2.14 8.17
CA ALA A 164 0.66 -0.90 7.62
C ALA A 164 1.58 -1.13 6.42
N TYR A 165 1.63 -0.15 5.52
CA TYR A 165 2.63 -0.14 4.46
C TYR A 165 3.94 0.46 4.94
N LEU A 166 5.06 -0.13 4.52
CA LEU A 166 6.41 0.36 4.82
C LEU A 166 7.19 0.55 3.52
N LYS A 167 7.42 1.80 3.15
CA LYS A 167 8.17 2.14 1.95
C LYS A 167 9.67 2.02 2.20
N VAL A 168 10.34 1.09 1.50
CA VAL A 168 11.76 0.79 1.69
C VAL A 168 12.66 1.45 0.64
N ALA A 169 12.09 1.86 -0.50
CA ALA A 169 12.77 2.60 -1.54
C ALA A 169 11.81 3.51 -2.30
N GLU A 170 12.35 4.50 -2.99
CA GLU A 170 11.64 5.46 -3.85
C GLU A 170 12.27 5.48 -5.23
N GLY A 171 11.45 5.66 -6.27
CA GLY A 171 11.91 5.74 -7.66
C GLY A 171 12.22 4.39 -8.30
N CYS A 172 12.55 4.39 -9.59
CA CYS A 172 12.80 3.16 -10.35
C CYS A 172 13.76 3.41 -11.51
N ASP A 173 14.74 2.51 -11.69
CA ASP A 173 15.74 2.60 -12.78
C ASP A 173 15.37 1.78 -14.02
N LYS A 174 14.16 1.15 -14.03
CA LYS A 174 13.75 0.33 -15.16
C LYS A 174 13.36 1.18 -16.37
N PRO A 175 13.77 0.77 -17.59
CA PRO A 175 13.52 1.52 -18.82
C PRO A 175 12.18 1.13 -19.48
N CYS A 176 11.17 0.70 -18.72
CA CYS A 176 9.89 0.25 -19.27
C CYS A 176 9.27 1.35 -20.14
N THR A 177 8.93 1.02 -21.38
CA THR A 177 8.54 2.02 -22.39
C THR A 177 7.18 2.68 -22.13
N PHE A 178 6.33 2.06 -21.31
CA PHE A 178 5.01 2.56 -20.93
C PHE A 178 4.99 3.37 -19.63
N CYS A 179 6.07 3.37 -18.87
CA CYS A 179 6.06 3.81 -17.48
C CYS A 179 6.62 5.22 -17.30
N ALA A 180 5.84 6.10 -16.67
CA ALA A 180 6.23 7.46 -16.34
C ALA A 180 6.92 7.60 -14.96
N ILE A 181 7.02 6.53 -14.17
CA ILE A 181 7.57 6.58 -12.79
C ILE A 181 8.97 7.20 -12.72
N PRO A 182 9.94 6.87 -13.58
CA PRO A 182 11.27 7.51 -13.51
C PRO A 182 11.23 9.03 -13.67
N ALA A 183 10.28 9.55 -14.44
CA ALA A 183 10.08 10.99 -14.62
C ALA A 183 9.36 11.65 -13.45
N ILE A 184 8.53 10.90 -12.70
CA ILE A 184 7.75 11.42 -11.57
C ILE A 184 8.53 11.30 -10.25
N ARG A 185 9.06 10.09 -9.96
CA ARG A 185 9.68 9.74 -8.68
C ARG A 185 11.21 9.61 -8.73
N GLY A 186 11.78 9.82 -9.91
CA GLY A 186 13.22 9.79 -10.12
C GLY A 186 13.82 8.38 -10.13
N LYS A 187 15.15 8.33 -10.02
CA LYS A 187 15.92 7.09 -9.91
C LYS A 187 15.67 6.40 -8.58
N GLN A 188 15.91 5.10 -8.53
CA GLN A 188 15.78 4.33 -7.30
C GLN A 188 16.73 4.87 -6.21
N ARG A 189 16.15 5.10 -5.04
CA ARG A 189 16.83 5.47 -3.80
C ARG A 189 16.35 4.56 -2.68
N SER A 190 17.20 3.64 -2.26
CA SER A 190 16.92 2.71 -1.17
C SER A 190 17.20 3.36 0.18
N ARG A 191 16.35 3.06 1.17
CA ARG A 191 16.60 3.42 2.57
C ARG A 191 17.61 2.48 3.19
N ARG A 192 18.32 2.95 4.22
CA ARG A 192 19.23 2.10 4.97
C ARG A 192 18.44 1.06 5.82
N PRO A 193 18.91 -0.19 5.94
CA PRO A 193 18.23 -1.23 6.72
C PRO A 193 17.86 -0.78 8.13
N VAL A 194 18.75 -0.03 8.80
CA VAL A 194 18.53 0.46 10.17
C VAL A 194 17.33 1.43 10.25
N GLU A 195 17.15 2.31 9.27
CA GLU A 195 16.02 3.25 9.21
C GLU A 195 14.69 2.51 8.98
N ILE A 196 14.73 1.47 8.13
CA ILE A 196 13.56 0.61 7.86
C ILE A 196 13.16 -0.13 9.14
N ARG A 197 14.15 -0.72 9.85
CA ARG A 197 13.91 -1.41 11.12
C ARG A 197 13.35 -0.47 12.17
N GLN A 198 13.89 0.73 12.33
CA GLN A 198 13.38 1.73 13.27
C GLN A 198 11.92 2.10 13.01
N GLU A 199 11.54 2.33 11.74
CA GLU A 199 10.15 2.62 11.38
C GLU A 199 9.25 1.38 11.62
N LEU A 200 9.73 0.18 11.30
CA LEU A 200 9.03 -1.07 11.57
C LEU A 200 8.77 -1.25 13.07
N GLU A 201 9.75 -1.01 13.93
CA GLU A 201 9.61 -1.08 15.39
C GLU A 201 8.58 -0.08 15.93
N ILE A 202 8.50 1.12 15.33
CA ILE A 202 7.48 2.13 15.66
C ILE A 202 6.08 1.62 15.27
N LEU A 203 5.91 1.08 14.06
CA LEU A 203 4.65 0.55 13.57
C LEU A 203 4.16 -0.61 14.44
N VAL A 204 5.03 -1.59 14.69
CA VAL A 204 4.69 -2.74 15.53
C VAL A 204 4.40 -2.32 16.98
N GLY A 205 5.17 -1.38 17.53
CA GLY A 205 4.94 -0.79 18.85
C GLY A 205 3.60 -0.04 18.97
N SER A 206 2.99 0.38 17.86
CA SER A 206 1.66 1.00 17.83
C SER A 206 0.50 0.00 17.67
N GLY A 207 0.79 -1.31 17.58
CA GLY A 207 -0.23 -2.36 17.48
C GLY A 207 -0.34 -3.02 16.09
N VAL A 208 0.43 -2.54 15.10
CA VAL A 208 0.48 -3.18 13.77
C VAL A 208 1.17 -4.54 13.88
N SER A 209 0.56 -5.58 13.33
CA SER A 209 1.10 -6.94 13.37
C SER A 209 1.41 -7.54 11.99
N GLU A 210 0.88 -6.96 10.91
CA GLU A 210 1.27 -7.24 9.52
C GLU A 210 1.88 -5.97 8.89
N VAL A 211 3.05 -6.09 8.25
CA VAL A 211 3.66 -4.99 7.50
C VAL A 211 3.87 -5.38 6.05
N VAL A 212 3.42 -4.50 5.15
CA VAL A 212 3.52 -4.67 3.71
C VAL A 212 4.67 -3.81 3.18
N LEU A 213 5.74 -4.45 2.72
CA LEU A 213 6.89 -3.76 2.13
C LEU A 213 6.54 -3.29 0.72
N VAL A 214 6.76 -2.01 0.44
CA VAL A 214 6.46 -1.40 -0.85
C VAL A 214 7.62 -0.56 -1.39
N ALA A 215 7.77 -0.60 -2.72
CA ALA A 215 8.61 0.28 -3.52
C ALA A 215 8.07 0.29 -4.96
N GLN A 216 8.62 1.07 -5.87
CA GLN A 216 8.28 0.98 -7.29
C GLN A 216 8.87 -0.28 -7.95
N ASP A 217 10.00 -0.76 -7.43
CA ASP A 217 10.63 -2.06 -7.76
C ASP A 217 11.26 -2.59 -6.46
N LEU A 218 10.48 -3.35 -5.71
CA LEU A 218 10.91 -3.84 -4.41
C LEU A 218 12.08 -4.82 -4.52
N ALA A 219 12.05 -5.71 -5.52
CA ALA A 219 13.09 -6.72 -5.70
C ALA A 219 14.47 -6.14 -6.05
N ALA A 220 14.53 -4.87 -6.50
CA ALA A 220 15.79 -4.17 -6.76
C ALA A 220 16.36 -3.43 -5.53
N TYR A 221 15.71 -3.51 -4.37
CA TYR A 221 16.16 -2.85 -3.14
C TYR A 221 17.65 -3.09 -2.85
N GLY A 222 18.33 -2.05 -2.43
CA GLY A 222 19.72 -2.10 -1.95
C GLY A 222 20.78 -2.00 -3.04
N ARG A 223 20.42 -2.00 -4.33
CA ARG A 223 21.40 -1.92 -5.44
C ARG A 223 22.14 -0.61 -5.49
N ASP A 224 21.44 0.49 -5.34
CA ASP A 224 21.95 1.85 -5.38
C ASP A 224 22.90 2.15 -4.20
N ILE A 225 22.58 1.62 -3.03
CA ILE A 225 23.39 1.75 -1.81
C ILE A 225 24.41 0.60 -1.64
N LYS A 226 24.49 -0.31 -2.61
CA LYS A 226 25.38 -1.49 -2.58
C LYS A 226 25.20 -2.34 -1.31
N ALA A 227 23.95 -2.44 -0.81
CA ALA A 227 23.65 -3.27 0.36
C ALA A 227 23.96 -4.75 0.06
N PRO A 228 24.79 -5.42 0.85
CA PRO A 228 25.05 -6.84 0.68
C PRO A 228 23.73 -7.63 0.72
N GLY A 229 23.58 -8.60 -0.18
CA GLY A 229 22.40 -9.47 -0.21
C GLY A 229 21.06 -8.84 -0.59
N GLY A 230 21.00 -7.50 -0.71
CA GLY A 230 19.80 -6.79 -1.19
C GLY A 230 18.56 -7.04 -0.34
N LEU A 231 17.41 -7.29 -1.01
CA LEU A 231 16.14 -7.51 -0.32
C LEU A 231 16.15 -8.76 0.59
N ALA A 232 16.78 -9.85 0.17
CA ALA A 232 16.86 -11.07 0.99
C ALA A 232 17.55 -10.81 2.34
N GLU A 233 18.65 -10.07 2.36
CA GLU A 233 19.33 -9.69 3.60
C GLU A 233 18.49 -8.73 4.46
N LEU A 234 17.76 -7.80 3.82
CA LEU A 234 16.84 -6.92 4.54
C LEU A 234 15.77 -7.73 5.27
N LEU A 235 15.15 -8.71 4.60
CA LEU A 235 14.11 -9.56 5.20
C LEU A 235 14.64 -10.27 6.45
N GLY A 236 15.79 -10.95 6.37
CA GLY A 236 16.43 -11.58 7.53
C GLY A 236 16.73 -10.60 8.66
N PHE A 237 17.11 -9.34 8.32
CA PHE A 237 17.44 -8.32 9.32
C PHE A 237 16.23 -7.74 10.06
N ILE A 238 15.04 -7.74 9.43
CA ILE A 238 13.83 -7.12 10.02
C ILE A 238 12.81 -8.11 10.55
N SER A 239 12.96 -9.41 10.25
CA SER A 239 11.95 -10.43 10.63
C SER A 239 11.91 -10.76 12.12
N ASP A 240 12.94 -10.41 12.89
CA ASP A 240 13.03 -10.67 14.34
C ASP A 240 12.47 -9.55 15.22
N VAL A 241 11.79 -8.57 14.62
CA VAL A 241 11.12 -7.50 15.39
C VAL A 241 9.98 -8.10 16.21
N ASP A 242 10.06 -7.94 17.54
CA ASP A 242 9.10 -8.52 18.47
C ASP A 242 7.70 -7.93 18.25
N GLY A 243 6.69 -8.79 18.11
CA GLY A 243 5.31 -8.41 17.80
C GLY A 243 4.97 -8.41 16.30
N LEU A 244 5.95 -8.45 15.40
CA LEU A 244 5.71 -8.63 13.97
C LEU A 244 5.29 -10.08 13.68
N ARG A 245 4.12 -10.26 13.06
CA ARG A 245 3.62 -11.60 12.74
C ARG A 245 3.62 -11.92 11.24
N ARG A 246 3.56 -10.90 10.37
CA ARG A 246 3.59 -11.10 8.92
C ARG A 246 4.27 -9.95 8.22
N LEU A 247 5.21 -10.28 7.32
CA LEU A 247 5.77 -9.39 6.31
C LEU A 247 5.23 -9.80 4.94
N ARG A 248 4.65 -8.88 4.20
CA ARG A 248 4.20 -9.09 2.83
C ARG A 248 5.00 -8.23 1.87
N LEU A 249 5.26 -8.73 0.67
CA LEU A 249 6.02 -8.06 -0.36
C LEU A 249 5.14 -7.80 -1.58
N LEU A 250 5.12 -6.54 -2.06
CA LEU A 250 4.43 -6.18 -3.31
C LEU A 250 5.42 -5.61 -4.34
N TYR A 251 5.03 -5.66 -5.61
CA TYR A 251 5.78 -5.08 -6.74
C TYR A 251 7.15 -5.72 -6.99
N LEU A 252 7.17 -7.05 -7.11
CA LEU A 252 8.37 -7.81 -7.43
C LEU A 252 8.57 -7.87 -8.95
N HIS A 253 9.66 -7.28 -9.42
CA HIS A 253 10.04 -7.40 -10.83
C HIS A 253 10.68 -8.77 -11.10
N PRO A 254 10.16 -9.62 -12.04
CA PRO A 254 10.57 -11.01 -12.18
C PRO A 254 12.07 -11.19 -12.46
N ARG A 255 12.70 -10.26 -13.19
CA ARG A 255 14.15 -10.29 -13.46
C ARG A 255 15.01 -10.20 -12.20
N GLU A 256 14.50 -9.59 -11.15
CA GLU A 256 15.25 -9.36 -9.91
C GLU A 256 15.09 -10.48 -8.89
N ILE A 257 14.12 -11.36 -9.11
CA ILE A 257 13.87 -12.51 -8.25
C ILE A 257 14.95 -13.57 -8.56
N ARG A 258 15.82 -13.77 -7.58
CA ARG A 258 16.91 -14.73 -7.64
C ARG A 258 16.68 -15.81 -6.58
N GLU A 259 17.35 -16.96 -6.73
CA GLU A 259 17.18 -18.10 -5.84
C GLU A 259 17.27 -17.73 -4.34
N ARG A 260 18.28 -16.95 -3.96
CA ARG A 260 18.43 -16.49 -2.55
C ARG A 260 17.21 -15.72 -2.04
N LEU A 261 16.53 -14.91 -2.90
CA LEU A 261 15.32 -14.20 -2.50
C LEU A 261 14.13 -15.16 -2.39
N LEU A 262 14.02 -16.12 -3.31
CA LEU A 262 12.99 -17.16 -3.24
C LEU A 262 13.15 -18.01 -1.98
N GLU A 263 14.36 -18.46 -1.69
CA GLU A 263 14.67 -19.21 -0.46
C GLU A 263 14.30 -18.41 0.80
N GLU A 264 14.65 -17.13 0.88
CA GLU A 264 14.30 -16.28 2.02
C GLU A 264 12.78 -16.08 2.12
N MET A 265 12.08 -15.84 1.00
CA MET A 265 10.63 -15.66 1.03
C MET A 265 9.84 -16.92 1.38
N THR A 266 10.39 -18.11 1.11
CA THR A 266 9.72 -19.39 1.37
C THR A 266 10.14 -20.03 2.70
N SER A 267 11.34 -19.75 3.20
CA SER A 267 11.84 -20.35 4.44
C SER A 267 11.66 -19.47 5.68
N ASN A 268 11.48 -18.16 5.52
CA ASN A 268 11.30 -17.23 6.62
C ASN A 268 9.83 -17.22 7.10
N PRO A 269 9.54 -17.71 8.32
CA PRO A 269 8.17 -17.92 8.77
C PRO A 269 7.35 -16.63 8.97
N VAL A 270 8.02 -15.48 9.01
CA VAL A 270 7.36 -14.17 9.15
C VAL A 270 6.97 -13.62 7.77
N VAL A 271 7.68 -14.04 6.71
CA VAL A 271 7.38 -13.59 5.35
C VAL A 271 6.18 -14.37 4.80
N ALA A 272 5.13 -13.66 4.39
CA ALA A 272 3.99 -14.27 3.73
C ALA A 272 4.43 -14.95 2.43
N PRO A 273 4.06 -16.21 2.18
CA PRO A 273 4.31 -16.87 0.91
C PRO A 273 3.37 -16.34 -0.19
N TYR A 274 3.51 -15.05 -0.46
CA TYR A 274 2.72 -14.28 -1.40
C TYR A 274 3.65 -13.56 -2.37
N PHE A 275 3.48 -13.83 -3.66
CA PHE A 275 4.37 -13.34 -4.72
C PHE A 275 3.59 -12.45 -5.70
N ASP A 276 3.69 -11.13 -5.51
CA ASP A 276 3.14 -10.14 -6.44
C ASP A 276 4.16 -9.87 -7.56
N LEU A 277 4.02 -10.60 -8.66
CA LEU A 277 4.91 -10.60 -9.81
C LEU A 277 4.47 -9.56 -10.83
N SER A 278 5.28 -8.55 -11.11
CA SER A 278 4.98 -7.56 -12.15
C SER A 278 5.32 -8.12 -13.54
N LEU A 279 4.57 -9.07 -14.08
CA LEU A 279 4.85 -9.72 -15.38
C LEU A 279 4.56 -8.79 -16.57
N GLN A 280 3.44 -8.09 -16.54
CA GLN A 280 2.93 -7.12 -17.51
C GLN A 280 2.37 -7.72 -18.81
N HIS A 281 2.96 -8.77 -19.33
CA HIS A 281 2.51 -9.62 -20.43
C HIS A 281 3.33 -10.92 -20.43
N VAL A 282 3.01 -11.85 -21.34
CA VAL A 282 3.78 -13.10 -21.52
C VAL A 282 4.42 -13.21 -22.91
N SER A 283 3.84 -12.55 -23.90
CA SER A 283 4.34 -12.59 -25.28
C SER A 283 5.69 -11.88 -25.41
N GLU A 284 6.72 -12.62 -25.87
CA GLU A 284 8.09 -12.10 -25.99
C GLU A 284 8.19 -10.88 -26.92
N PRO A 285 7.51 -10.82 -28.10
CA PRO A 285 7.54 -9.63 -28.96
C PRO A 285 7.04 -8.36 -28.24
N LEU A 286 5.95 -8.45 -27.48
CA LEU A 286 5.41 -7.32 -26.72
C LEU A 286 6.30 -6.95 -25.53
N LEU A 287 6.77 -7.93 -24.77
CA LEU A 287 7.70 -7.69 -23.67
C LEU A 287 9.00 -7.02 -24.15
N ARG A 288 9.48 -7.36 -25.35
CA ARG A 288 10.64 -6.71 -25.97
C ARG A 288 10.32 -5.23 -26.31
N LYS A 289 9.15 -4.92 -26.86
CA LYS A 289 8.67 -3.54 -27.10
C LYS A 289 8.52 -2.78 -25.78
N MET A 290 8.04 -3.43 -24.72
CA MET A 290 7.95 -2.88 -23.36
C MET A 290 9.31 -2.67 -22.68
N LYS A 291 10.42 -3.14 -23.28
CA LYS A 291 11.77 -3.24 -22.66
C LYS A 291 11.75 -4.05 -21.37
N ARG A 292 10.97 -5.12 -21.34
CA ARG A 292 10.93 -6.09 -20.25
C ARG A 292 11.45 -7.44 -20.72
N PRO A 293 12.31 -8.10 -19.93
CA PRO A 293 12.75 -9.47 -20.24
C PRO A 293 11.69 -10.47 -19.79
N GLY A 294 11.41 -11.44 -20.61
CA GLY A 294 10.48 -12.52 -20.27
C GLY A 294 9.91 -13.16 -21.54
N ASN A 295 9.19 -14.20 -21.35
CA ASN A 295 8.31 -14.89 -22.28
C ASN A 295 7.50 -15.89 -21.46
N THR A 296 6.54 -16.56 -22.10
CA THR A 296 5.67 -17.56 -21.47
C THR A 296 6.45 -18.63 -20.72
N GLU A 297 7.48 -19.25 -21.32
CA GLU A 297 8.24 -20.34 -20.70
C GLU A 297 9.00 -19.88 -19.44
N LYS A 298 9.60 -18.69 -19.48
CA LYS A 298 10.35 -18.16 -18.32
C LYS A 298 9.44 -17.79 -17.16
N HIS A 299 8.24 -17.27 -17.47
CA HIS A 299 7.27 -16.92 -16.44
C HIS A 299 6.66 -18.17 -15.82
N SER A 300 6.33 -19.18 -16.62
CA SER A 300 5.88 -20.50 -16.15
C SER A 300 6.94 -21.16 -15.27
N ALA A 301 8.18 -21.20 -15.72
CA ALA A 301 9.29 -21.79 -14.95
C ALA A 301 9.52 -21.06 -13.59
N LEU A 302 9.34 -19.73 -13.54
CA LEU A 302 9.41 -19.00 -12.28
C LEU A 302 8.29 -19.41 -11.32
N VAL A 303 7.06 -19.53 -11.83
CA VAL A 303 5.90 -19.95 -11.02
C VAL A 303 6.05 -21.39 -10.55
N GLU A 304 6.48 -22.30 -11.41
CA GLU A 304 6.79 -23.69 -11.05
C GLU A 304 7.84 -23.73 -9.93
N ARG A 305 8.92 -22.96 -10.08
CA ARG A 305 9.97 -22.91 -9.06
C ARG A 305 9.47 -22.39 -7.71
N ILE A 306 8.60 -21.38 -7.69
CA ILE A 306 7.98 -20.89 -6.46
C ILE A 306 7.14 -22.01 -5.81
N ARG A 307 6.31 -22.70 -6.59
CA ARG A 307 5.45 -23.77 -6.08
C ARG A 307 6.22 -25.03 -5.65
N GLU A 308 7.38 -25.30 -6.24
CA GLU A 308 8.28 -26.34 -5.76
C GLU A 308 8.83 -26.05 -4.36
N LEU A 309 9.15 -24.78 -4.07
CA LEU A 309 9.66 -24.33 -2.78
C LEU A 309 8.55 -24.18 -1.75
N GLU A 310 7.40 -23.67 -2.18
CA GLU A 310 6.23 -23.41 -1.34
C GLU A 310 4.94 -23.74 -2.09
N PRO A 311 4.41 -24.96 -1.93
CA PRO A 311 3.21 -25.42 -2.65
C PRO A 311 1.94 -24.59 -2.36
N GLU A 312 1.89 -23.93 -1.19
CA GLU A 312 0.76 -23.11 -0.76
C GLU A 312 0.94 -21.61 -1.12
N ALA A 313 2.00 -21.26 -1.82
CA ALA A 313 2.24 -19.89 -2.25
C ALA A 313 1.05 -19.30 -3.03
N ALA A 314 0.65 -18.10 -2.65
CA ALA A 314 -0.28 -17.31 -3.43
C ALA A 314 0.48 -16.47 -4.46
N LEU A 315 0.01 -16.52 -5.71
CA LEU A 315 0.63 -15.90 -6.85
C LEU A 315 -0.27 -14.82 -7.44
N ARG A 316 0.27 -13.62 -7.54
CA ARG A 316 -0.40 -12.46 -8.12
C ARG A 316 0.40 -11.88 -9.26
N SER A 317 -0.29 -11.36 -10.28
CA SER A 317 0.35 -10.56 -11.31
C SER A 317 -0.55 -9.43 -11.80
N SER A 318 0.06 -8.48 -12.50
CA SER A 318 -0.63 -7.41 -13.22
C SER A 318 -0.21 -7.45 -14.68
N PHE A 319 -1.19 -7.28 -15.59
CA PHE A 319 -1.02 -7.33 -17.03
C PHE A 319 -1.53 -6.05 -17.69
N ILE A 320 -0.84 -5.60 -18.73
CA ILE A 320 -1.23 -4.47 -19.57
C ILE A 320 -1.83 -5.04 -20.85
N VAL A 321 -3.04 -4.60 -21.18
CA VAL A 321 -3.83 -5.03 -22.34
C VAL A 321 -3.98 -3.86 -23.31
N GLY A 322 -3.89 -4.11 -24.60
CA GLY A 322 -3.97 -3.05 -25.61
C GLY A 322 -2.67 -2.26 -25.78
N PHE A 323 -1.53 -2.85 -25.42
CA PHE A 323 -0.23 -2.24 -25.67
C PHE A 323 0.04 -2.13 -27.19
N PRO A 324 0.76 -1.09 -27.69
CA PRO A 324 1.01 -0.90 -29.12
C PRO A 324 1.58 -2.14 -29.82
N GLY A 325 0.85 -2.60 -30.83
CA GLY A 325 1.15 -3.80 -31.59
C GLY A 325 0.71 -5.12 -30.97
N GLU A 326 -0.15 -5.09 -29.95
CA GLU A 326 -0.82 -6.28 -29.45
C GLU A 326 -1.85 -6.79 -30.46
N THR A 327 -1.83 -8.08 -30.72
CA THR A 327 -2.75 -8.79 -31.64
C THR A 327 -3.60 -9.78 -30.85
N GLU A 328 -4.62 -10.37 -31.49
CA GLU A 328 -5.45 -11.42 -30.89
C GLU A 328 -4.60 -12.64 -30.49
N ASP A 329 -3.62 -13.03 -31.30
CA ASP A 329 -2.73 -14.16 -30.96
C ASP A 329 -1.95 -13.90 -29.65
N HIS A 330 -1.57 -12.66 -29.38
CA HIS A 330 -0.89 -12.30 -28.14
C HIS A 330 -1.85 -12.36 -26.93
N VAL A 331 -3.12 -12.04 -27.16
CA VAL A 331 -4.17 -12.14 -26.11
C VAL A 331 -4.48 -13.59 -25.80
N GLU A 332 -4.60 -14.44 -26.82
CA GLU A 332 -4.78 -15.89 -26.65
C GLU A 332 -3.57 -16.52 -25.94
N GLU A 333 -2.33 -16.15 -26.31
CA GLU A 333 -1.12 -16.60 -25.60
C GLU A 333 -1.17 -16.25 -24.09
N LEU A 334 -1.69 -15.06 -23.75
CA LEU A 334 -1.88 -14.66 -22.36
C LEU A 334 -3.01 -15.43 -21.68
N ALA A 335 -4.13 -15.68 -22.39
CA ALA A 335 -5.25 -16.46 -21.87
C ALA A 335 -4.82 -17.91 -21.58
N ASP A 336 -4.12 -18.55 -22.50
CA ASP A 336 -3.58 -19.90 -22.32
C ASP A 336 -2.63 -19.97 -21.12
N PHE A 337 -1.72 -18.99 -20.99
CA PHE A 337 -0.83 -18.90 -19.82
C PHE A 337 -1.61 -18.81 -18.51
N LEU A 338 -2.68 -18.01 -18.42
CA LEU A 338 -3.49 -17.88 -17.21
C LEU A 338 -4.16 -19.19 -16.83
N LEU A 339 -4.68 -19.92 -17.81
CA LEU A 339 -5.32 -21.23 -17.62
C LEU A 339 -4.31 -22.31 -17.19
N ASP A 340 -3.12 -22.31 -17.79
CA ASP A 340 -2.06 -23.29 -17.49
C ASP A 340 -1.40 -23.03 -16.14
N VAL A 341 -1.02 -21.77 -15.87
CA VAL A 341 -0.27 -21.38 -14.69
C VAL A 341 -1.18 -21.22 -13.47
N ARG A 342 -2.47 -20.86 -13.67
CA ARG A 342 -3.47 -20.72 -12.62
C ARG A 342 -2.99 -19.83 -11.49
N LEU A 343 -2.76 -18.55 -11.79
CA LEU A 343 -2.48 -17.54 -10.77
C LEU A 343 -3.67 -17.42 -9.82
N ASP A 344 -3.41 -17.17 -8.53
CA ASP A 344 -4.47 -16.92 -7.55
C ASP A 344 -5.15 -15.58 -7.83
N TRP A 345 -4.37 -14.60 -8.27
CA TRP A 345 -4.84 -13.25 -8.58
C TRP A 345 -4.20 -12.71 -9.86
N ALA A 346 -4.98 -12.10 -10.72
CA ALA A 346 -4.46 -11.31 -11.84
C ALA A 346 -5.29 -10.05 -12.05
N GLY A 347 -4.61 -8.91 -12.13
CA GLY A 347 -5.22 -7.63 -12.48
C GLY A 347 -4.88 -7.24 -13.92
N PHE A 348 -5.88 -6.77 -14.67
CA PHE A 348 -5.71 -6.31 -16.06
C PHE A 348 -5.95 -4.82 -16.14
N PHE A 349 -5.06 -4.12 -16.83
CA PHE A 349 -5.12 -2.68 -17.00
C PHE A 349 -5.06 -2.34 -18.49
N PRO A 350 -5.97 -1.51 -19.02
CA PRO A 350 -5.84 -1.02 -20.37
C PRO A 350 -4.57 -0.17 -20.48
N TYR A 351 -3.85 -0.28 -21.58
CA TYR A 351 -2.70 0.58 -21.82
C TYR A 351 -3.11 2.05 -21.85
N SER A 352 -2.41 2.87 -21.07
CA SER A 352 -2.56 4.32 -21.04
C SER A 352 -1.38 4.96 -21.76
N ALA A 353 -1.64 5.75 -22.81
CA ALA A 353 -0.62 6.44 -23.60
C ALA A 353 -0.10 7.68 -22.83
N GLU A 354 0.82 7.44 -21.89
CA GLU A 354 1.31 8.48 -21.00
C GLU A 354 2.27 9.46 -21.72
N PRO A 355 2.05 10.79 -21.61
CA PRO A 355 2.92 11.79 -22.21
C PRO A 355 4.41 11.55 -21.88
N ASN A 356 5.27 11.75 -22.88
CA ASN A 356 6.73 11.58 -22.77
C ASN A 356 7.21 10.14 -22.49
N THR A 357 6.35 9.13 -22.60
CA THR A 357 6.78 7.73 -22.60
C THR A 357 7.05 7.25 -24.04
N PRO A 358 8.05 6.37 -24.26
CA PRO A 358 8.32 5.87 -25.61
C PRO A 358 7.13 5.14 -26.24
N ALA A 359 6.32 4.42 -25.46
CA ALA A 359 5.18 3.67 -25.96
C ALA A 359 4.06 4.58 -26.50
N ALA A 360 3.92 5.81 -25.98
CA ALA A 360 2.89 6.76 -26.46
C ALA A 360 3.12 7.20 -27.93
N THR A 361 4.34 7.05 -28.44
CA THR A 361 4.70 7.44 -29.82
C THR A 361 5.00 6.25 -30.73
N MET A 362 4.74 5.03 -30.26
CA MET A 362 4.85 3.82 -31.09
C MET A 362 3.73 3.78 -32.14
N ASP A 363 4.04 3.21 -33.29
CA ASP A 363 3.03 2.82 -34.27
C ASP A 363 2.14 1.69 -33.73
N ASP A 364 1.11 1.34 -34.44
CA ASP A 364 0.20 0.22 -34.12
C ASP A 364 -0.51 0.37 -32.75
N GLN A 365 -0.91 1.59 -32.39
CA GLN A 365 -1.74 1.84 -31.21
C GLN A 365 -3.04 1.04 -31.30
N VAL A 366 -3.37 0.32 -30.23
CA VAL A 366 -4.62 -0.45 -30.13
C VAL A 366 -5.77 0.48 -29.76
N PRO A 367 -6.89 0.46 -30.48
CA PRO A 367 -8.08 1.23 -30.10
C PRO A 367 -8.55 0.86 -28.68
N ARG A 368 -9.02 1.89 -27.93
CA ARG A 368 -9.46 1.69 -26.54
C ARG A 368 -10.59 0.66 -26.43
N GLU A 369 -11.52 0.64 -27.38
CA GLU A 369 -12.62 -0.32 -27.41
C GLU A 369 -12.11 -1.75 -27.50
N ALA A 370 -11.15 -2.03 -28.37
CA ALA A 370 -10.51 -3.35 -28.48
C ALA A 370 -9.75 -3.72 -27.20
N ALA A 371 -9.01 -2.78 -26.61
CA ALA A 371 -8.33 -3.01 -25.33
C ALA A 371 -9.33 -3.37 -24.21
N MET A 372 -10.48 -2.71 -24.16
CA MET A 372 -11.53 -2.99 -23.17
C MET A 372 -12.26 -4.31 -23.42
N GLU A 373 -12.40 -4.76 -24.67
CA GLU A 373 -12.92 -6.09 -25.01
C GLU A 373 -11.98 -7.20 -24.55
N ARG A 374 -10.69 -7.06 -24.85
CA ARG A 374 -9.63 -7.98 -24.42
C ARG A 374 -9.53 -8.05 -22.91
N LEU A 375 -9.61 -6.90 -22.24
CA LEU A 375 -9.62 -6.83 -20.78
C LEU A 375 -10.77 -7.63 -20.18
N ARG A 376 -12.01 -7.45 -20.70
CA ARG A 376 -13.18 -8.20 -20.23
C ARG A 376 -13.03 -9.70 -20.46
N TYR A 377 -12.50 -10.11 -21.61
CA TYR A 377 -12.24 -11.50 -21.92
C TYR A 377 -11.24 -12.15 -20.94
N LEU A 378 -10.10 -11.51 -20.71
CA LEU A 378 -9.07 -12.01 -19.80
C LEU A 378 -9.50 -11.97 -18.34
N SER A 379 -10.26 -10.94 -17.93
CA SER A 379 -10.81 -10.86 -16.57
C SER A 379 -11.79 -12.00 -16.29
N GLY A 380 -12.70 -12.32 -17.25
CA GLY A 380 -13.61 -13.44 -17.10
C GLY A 380 -12.88 -14.79 -16.95
N ASN A 381 -11.87 -15.03 -17.78
CA ASN A 381 -11.05 -16.25 -17.65
C ASN A 381 -10.35 -16.32 -16.27
N GLN A 382 -9.85 -15.20 -15.77
CA GLN A 382 -9.19 -15.16 -14.46
C GLN A 382 -10.17 -15.33 -13.30
N GLU A 383 -11.39 -14.81 -13.40
CA GLU A 383 -12.43 -15.01 -12.39
C GLU A 383 -12.69 -16.51 -12.18
N ASP A 384 -12.84 -17.28 -13.27
CA ASP A 384 -13.01 -18.73 -13.22
C ASP A 384 -11.80 -19.44 -12.59
N VAL A 385 -10.58 -19.00 -12.92
CA VAL A 385 -9.34 -19.54 -12.36
C VAL A 385 -9.27 -19.24 -10.86
N THR A 386 -9.56 -18.00 -10.45
CA THR A 386 -9.52 -17.57 -9.05
C THR A 386 -10.54 -18.36 -8.21
N GLU A 387 -11.78 -18.50 -8.69
CA GLU A 387 -12.82 -19.28 -8.00
C GLU A 387 -12.41 -20.76 -7.87
N SER A 388 -11.84 -21.33 -8.93
CA SER A 388 -11.31 -22.71 -8.90
C SER A 388 -10.17 -22.86 -7.89
N ARG A 389 -9.24 -21.89 -7.82
CA ARG A 389 -8.13 -21.88 -6.84
C ARG A 389 -8.64 -21.75 -5.41
N HIS A 390 -9.65 -20.91 -5.17
CA HIS A 390 -10.27 -20.77 -3.85
C HIS A 390 -11.01 -22.03 -3.44
N SER A 391 -11.69 -22.70 -4.38
CA SER A 391 -12.38 -23.96 -4.13
C SER A 391 -11.46 -25.08 -3.62
N GLU A 392 -10.17 -25.06 -3.99
CA GLU A 392 -9.17 -26.02 -3.48
C GLU A 392 -8.88 -25.83 -1.98
N TRP A 393 -9.29 -24.71 -1.40
CA TRP A 393 -9.09 -24.39 0.02
C TRP A 393 -10.32 -24.74 0.89
N MET A 394 -11.44 -25.12 0.30
CA MET A 394 -12.65 -25.49 1.05
C MET A 394 -12.38 -26.61 2.03
N GLY A 395 -12.81 -26.43 3.30
CA GLY A 395 -12.59 -27.35 4.40
C GLY A 395 -11.15 -27.36 4.95
N ARG A 396 -10.23 -26.52 4.41
CA ARG A 396 -8.89 -26.37 4.96
C ARG A 396 -8.86 -25.26 6.01
N THR A 397 -7.93 -25.36 6.93
CA THR A 397 -7.70 -24.35 7.96
C THR A 397 -6.59 -23.39 7.55
N ASP A 398 -6.73 -22.11 7.93
CA ASP A 398 -5.73 -21.07 7.70
C ASP A 398 -5.69 -20.06 8.86
N THR A 399 -4.66 -19.23 8.89
CA THR A 399 -4.52 -18.14 9.87
C THR A 399 -4.90 -16.81 9.22
N VAL A 400 -5.92 -16.15 9.77
CA VAL A 400 -6.50 -14.90 9.26
C VAL A 400 -6.28 -13.78 10.27
N LEU A 401 -5.88 -12.60 9.77
CA LEU A 401 -5.90 -11.33 10.51
C LEU A 401 -7.22 -10.63 10.23
N VAL A 402 -7.95 -10.25 11.25
CA VAL A 402 -9.18 -9.45 11.13
C VAL A 402 -8.78 -7.99 10.93
N ASP A 403 -9.12 -7.41 9.78
CA ASP A 403 -8.76 -6.04 9.43
C ASP A 403 -9.81 -5.02 9.86
N GLN A 404 -11.08 -5.36 9.71
CA GLN A 404 -12.22 -4.47 9.97
C GLN A 404 -13.49 -5.27 10.25
N VAL A 405 -14.52 -4.57 10.66
CA VAL A 405 -15.87 -5.12 10.81
C VAL A 405 -16.83 -4.31 9.95
N GLU A 406 -17.52 -4.95 9.01
CA GLU A 406 -18.52 -4.35 8.13
C GLU A 406 -19.89 -4.99 8.42
N ASP A 407 -20.89 -4.17 8.71
CA ASP A 407 -22.26 -4.64 9.01
C ASP A 407 -22.29 -5.79 10.04
N GLU A 408 -21.51 -5.67 11.11
CA GLU A 408 -21.33 -6.67 12.18
C GLU A 408 -20.58 -7.95 11.73
N VAL A 409 -20.11 -8.04 10.48
CA VAL A 409 -19.33 -9.17 9.97
C VAL A 409 -17.84 -8.83 10.01
N PRO A 410 -17.00 -9.58 10.73
CA PRO A 410 -15.55 -9.44 10.68
C PRO A 410 -15.01 -9.81 9.31
N ILE A 411 -14.19 -8.93 8.79
CA ILE A 411 -13.50 -9.06 7.49
C ILE A 411 -12.01 -9.19 7.75
N GLY A 412 -11.40 -10.21 7.19
CA GLY A 412 -9.98 -10.46 7.39
C GLY A 412 -9.26 -10.99 6.17
N ARG A 413 -7.96 -11.23 6.32
CA ARG A 413 -7.08 -11.73 5.27
C ARG A 413 -6.13 -12.79 5.79
N SER A 414 -5.91 -13.81 4.99
CA SER A 414 -4.84 -14.78 5.21
C SER A 414 -3.54 -14.37 4.50
N HIS A 415 -2.55 -15.26 4.46
CA HIS A 415 -1.35 -15.04 3.67
C HIS A 415 -1.64 -14.87 2.18
N ARG A 416 -2.77 -15.36 1.70
CA ARG A 416 -3.19 -15.38 0.28
C ARG A 416 -3.76 -14.06 -0.23
N HIS A 417 -4.08 -13.11 0.64
CA HIS A 417 -4.81 -11.89 0.30
C HIS A 417 -3.98 -10.66 0.71
N ALA A 418 -3.60 -9.84 -0.25
CA ALA A 418 -3.00 -8.53 0.02
C ALA A 418 -4.08 -7.50 0.34
N PRO A 419 -3.83 -6.57 1.28
CA PRO A 419 -4.82 -5.56 1.65
C PRO A 419 -5.19 -4.65 0.47
N GLU A 420 -6.46 -4.31 0.35
CA GLU A 420 -7.04 -3.34 -0.60
C GLU A 420 -7.00 -3.74 -2.08
N ILE A 421 -6.33 -4.83 -2.45
CA ILE A 421 -6.16 -5.22 -3.86
C ILE A 421 -6.65 -6.62 -4.23
N ASP A 422 -6.80 -7.50 -3.25
CA ASP A 422 -7.33 -8.85 -3.44
C ASP A 422 -8.69 -8.99 -2.75
N GLY A 423 -9.32 -10.17 -2.87
CA GLY A 423 -10.54 -10.47 -2.15
C GLY A 423 -10.35 -10.56 -0.63
N VAL A 424 -11.43 -10.74 0.09
CA VAL A 424 -11.48 -10.77 1.55
C VAL A 424 -12.07 -12.08 2.07
N ILE A 425 -11.91 -12.32 3.37
CA ILE A 425 -12.50 -13.46 4.08
C ILE A 425 -13.52 -12.93 5.08
N ARG A 426 -14.80 -13.32 4.91
CA ARG A 426 -15.87 -13.05 5.85
C ARG A 426 -15.88 -14.12 6.94
N ILE A 427 -15.86 -13.70 8.20
CA ILE A 427 -15.67 -14.61 9.34
C ILE A 427 -16.90 -14.53 10.27
N ASP A 428 -17.27 -15.62 10.89
CA ASP A 428 -18.42 -15.70 11.82
C ASP A 428 -18.18 -15.06 13.20
N GLY A 429 -16.98 -14.49 13.44
CA GLY A 429 -16.63 -13.80 14.68
C GLY A 429 -15.19 -13.30 14.67
N GLY A 430 -14.86 -12.44 15.65
CA GLY A 430 -13.53 -11.87 15.83
C GLY A 430 -13.54 -10.36 16.00
N GLU A 431 -12.44 -9.82 16.48
CA GLU A 431 -12.22 -8.38 16.71
C GLU A 431 -11.07 -7.89 15.81
N VAL A 432 -11.10 -6.61 15.43
CA VAL A 432 -10.03 -5.97 14.63
C VAL A 432 -8.66 -6.19 15.30
N GLY A 433 -7.69 -6.60 14.52
CA GLY A 433 -6.33 -6.92 14.98
C GLY A 433 -6.15 -8.34 15.53
N GLN A 434 -7.24 -9.09 15.67
CA GLN A 434 -7.17 -10.47 16.14
C GLN A 434 -6.69 -11.41 15.03
N TRP A 435 -5.82 -12.34 15.39
CA TRP A 435 -5.39 -13.45 14.54
C TRP A 435 -6.21 -14.69 14.89
N LEU A 436 -6.93 -15.22 13.92
CA LEU A 436 -7.84 -16.35 14.08
C LEU A 436 -7.36 -17.55 13.27
N THR A 437 -7.53 -18.74 13.81
CA THR A 437 -7.53 -19.96 13.00
C THR A 437 -8.95 -20.17 12.50
N VAL A 438 -9.11 -20.27 11.19
CA VAL A 438 -10.43 -20.42 10.54
C VAL A 438 -10.45 -21.65 9.64
N GLU A 439 -11.64 -22.18 9.34
CA GLU A 439 -11.89 -23.18 8.31
C GLU A 439 -12.73 -22.56 7.20
N TYR A 440 -12.29 -22.67 5.95
CA TYR A 440 -13.00 -22.11 4.80
C TYR A 440 -14.28 -22.90 4.51
N THR A 441 -15.40 -22.18 4.37
CA THR A 441 -16.76 -22.76 4.22
C THR A 441 -17.50 -22.31 2.97
N GLY A 442 -17.06 -21.23 2.31
CA GLY A 442 -17.70 -20.68 1.11
C GLY A 442 -16.73 -19.94 0.21
N VAL A 443 -17.07 -19.88 -1.09
CA VAL A 443 -16.37 -19.10 -2.13
C VAL A 443 -17.40 -18.28 -2.87
N PHE A 444 -17.13 -16.97 -3.06
CA PHE A 444 -18.01 -16.01 -3.73
C PHE A 444 -17.17 -15.11 -4.65
N GLY A 445 -16.85 -15.62 -5.83
CA GLY A 445 -15.93 -14.93 -6.72
C GLY A 445 -14.55 -14.73 -6.08
N PRO A 446 -14.08 -13.47 -5.88
CA PRO A 446 -12.80 -13.21 -5.23
C PRO A 446 -12.84 -13.37 -3.70
N ASP A 447 -14.02 -13.37 -3.08
CA ASP A 447 -14.17 -13.43 -1.63
C ASP A 447 -14.39 -14.85 -1.12
N MET A 448 -14.05 -15.09 0.15
CA MET A 448 -14.28 -16.36 0.82
C MET A 448 -15.06 -16.17 2.11
N GLU A 449 -15.73 -17.24 2.56
CA GLU A 449 -16.29 -17.33 3.90
C GLU A 449 -15.54 -18.36 4.72
N ALA A 450 -15.45 -18.09 6.02
CA ALA A 450 -14.80 -19.00 6.95
C ALA A 450 -15.45 -18.94 8.33
N ILE A 451 -15.33 -20.03 9.07
CA ILE A 451 -15.74 -20.10 10.47
C ILE A 451 -14.53 -20.23 11.38
N GLN A 452 -14.60 -19.64 12.56
CA GLN A 452 -13.54 -19.74 13.55
C GLN A 452 -13.44 -21.17 14.09
N VAL A 453 -12.21 -21.73 14.03
CA VAL A 453 -11.89 -23.02 14.66
C VAL A 453 -11.48 -22.75 16.10
N VAL A 454 -12.40 -22.98 17.05
CA VAL A 454 -12.07 -22.88 18.48
C VAL A 454 -11.27 -24.11 18.88
N SER A 455 -9.99 -23.93 19.25
CA SER A 455 -9.18 -25.04 19.75
C SER A 455 -9.79 -25.63 21.02
N ALA A 456 -9.64 -26.94 21.24
CA ALA A 456 -10.17 -27.59 22.43
C ALA A 456 -9.59 -27.04 23.75
N SER A 457 -8.44 -26.33 23.67
CA SER A 457 -7.80 -25.62 24.78
C SER A 457 -8.52 -24.33 25.20
N ASP A 458 -9.27 -23.70 24.31
CA ASP A 458 -9.98 -22.42 24.57
C ASP A 458 -11.41 -22.61 25.05
N ARG A 459 -11.87 -23.84 25.11
CA ARG A 459 -13.17 -24.14 25.74
C ARG A 459 -13.03 -24.01 27.24
N GLY A 460 -13.38 -22.88 27.79
CA GLY A 460 -13.54 -22.70 29.24
C GLY A 460 -14.37 -23.82 29.86
N PRO A 461 -14.25 -24.07 31.17
CA PRO A 461 -14.87 -25.21 31.84
C PRO A 461 -16.39 -25.20 31.54
N ARG A 462 -16.87 -26.29 30.89
CA ARG A 462 -18.32 -26.48 30.62
C ARG A 462 -19.11 -26.18 31.87
N GLN A 463 -19.93 -25.15 31.86
CA GLN A 463 -20.92 -24.91 32.90
C GLN A 463 -21.78 -26.20 33.04
N ARG A 464 -21.63 -26.86 34.18
CA ARG A 464 -22.47 -28.03 34.52
C ARG A 464 -23.92 -27.59 34.53
N ARG A 465 -24.75 -28.13 33.62
CA ARG A 465 -26.19 -27.97 33.69
C ARG A 465 -26.67 -28.38 35.10
N PRO A 466 -27.50 -27.56 35.78
CA PRO A 466 -28.06 -27.93 37.06
C PRO A 466 -28.85 -29.23 36.88
N ARG A 467 -28.63 -30.21 37.76
CA ARG A 467 -29.43 -31.44 37.81
C ARG A 467 -30.86 -31.05 38.14
N PRO A 468 -31.87 -31.64 37.46
CA PRO A 468 -33.27 -31.46 37.85
C PRO A 468 -33.45 -31.99 39.27
N VAL A 469 -33.97 -31.15 40.17
CA VAL A 469 -34.38 -31.53 41.51
C VAL A 469 -35.55 -32.48 41.36
N GLY A 470 -35.37 -33.74 41.73
CA GLY A 470 -36.39 -34.74 41.69
C GLY A 470 -37.51 -34.38 42.63
N ALA A 471 -38.76 -34.42 42.14
CA ALA A 471 -39.98 -34.41 42.94
C ALA A 471 -40.00 -35.68 43.79
N GLY A 472 -39.74 -35.50 45.09
CA GLY A 472 -39.98 -36.55 46.10
C GLY A 472 -41.43 -36.52 46.52
N ARG A 473 -41.97 -37.68 46.67
CA ARG A 473 -43.34 -37.98 47.10
C ARG A 473 -43.66 -37.39 48.49
#